data_9b7e893e8f30a4ee63d6cba528142916
#
_entry.id   9b7e893e8f30a4ee63d6cba528142916
#
_cell.length_a   1.000
_cell.length_b   1.000
_cell.length_c   1.000
_cell.angle_alpha   90.00
_cell.angle_beta   90.00
_cell.angle_gamma   90.00
#
_symmetry.space_group_name_H-M   'P 1'
#
loop_
_entity.id
_entity.type
_entity.pdbx_description
1 polymer ?
#
loop_
_entity_poly.entity_id
_entity_poly.type
_entity_poly.pdbx_seq_one_letter_code
_entity_poly.pdbx_strand_id
1 'polypeptide(L)'
;MAATTLMQAMDEGNAAGAAGHDGHWQDDPLRDFDAREIAVDGIPKRVYVSGQGPGVIVMSEMPGISPDVARFARWVRGGGFTVYMPSLFGRDGAVPRAEEGVAVLKRACISAEFRALGGKASSPVSQWLRGLARIALAECGGPGVGAVGMCFTGNFALTMMLEPALLAPVLSQPSLPLDQPGALEISADELAQVRERLEREDLTVLALRFDGDRYCRAERFAAYRAALGERFVARVLPDAAANPEPPPFFRDVIASPHSVLTAHLVDRDGEPTRAARDEVLDFLRRRLYRDAPDTVESIL
;
A
#
# COMPACT_ATOMS: atom_id res chain seq x y z
N MET A 1 19.83 -4.51 15.42
CA MET A 1 21.05 -4.70 14.60
C MET A 1 20.73 -4.68 13.09
N ALA A 2 19.76 -5.41 12.58
CA ALA A 2 19.51 -5.45 11.12
C ALA A 2 18.91 -4.16 10.52
N ALA A 3 18.05 -3.44 11.24
CA ALA A 3 17.60 -2.10 10.84
C ALA A 3 18.79 -1.12 10.71
N THR A 4 19.80 -1.29 11.57
CA THR A 4 21.03 -0.52 11.53
C THR A 4 21.86 -0.86 10.28
N THR A 5 21.91 -2.12 9.87
CA THR A 5 22.63 -2.58 8.68
C THR A 5 21.96 -2.11 7.39
N LEU A 6 20.62 -2.13 7.34
CA LEU A 6 19.86 -1.58 6.20
C LEU A 6 20.05 -0.06 6.11
N MET A 7 20.01 0.64 7.25
CA MET A 7 20.27 2.07 7.33
C MET A 7 21.71 2.43 6.92
N GLN A 8 22.70 1.60 7.25
CA GLN A 8 24.09 1.76 6.80
C GLN A 8 24.23 1.54 5.28
N ALA A 9 23.59 0.51 4.72
CA ALA A 9 23.60 0.28 3.27
C ALA A 9 22.94 1.42 2.48
N MET A 10 21.94 2.07 3.07
CA MET A 10 21.29 3.25 2.48
C MET A 10 22.16 4.52 2.60
N ASP A 11 22.98 4.65 3.64
CA ASP A 11 23.94 5.76 3.79
C ASP A 11 25.13 5.60 2.82
N GLU A 12 25.59 4.38 2.55
CA GLU A 12 26.67 4.09 1.60
C GLU A 12 26.26 4.28 0.14
N GLY A 13 24.98 4.00 -0.21
CA GLY A 13 24.42 4.25 -1.54
C GLY A 13 24.28 5.73 -1.89
N ASN A 14 24.20 6.61 -0.89
CA ASN A 14 24.00 8.05 -1.08
C ASN A 14 25.28 8.83 -1.47
N ALA A 15 26.45 8.18 -1.50
CA ALA A 15 27.73 8.81 -1.83
C ALA A 15 28.07 8.85 -3.32
N ALA A 16 27.26 8.19 -4.17
CA ALA A 16 27.53 8.09 -5.61
C ALA A 16 26.34 8.66 -6.41
N GLY A 17 26.36 9.94 -6.77
CA GLY A 17 25.58 10.41 -7.90
C GLY A 17 24.64 11.57 -7.70
N ALA A 18 25.14 12.74 -7.36
CA ALA A 18 24.44 13.99 -7.60
C ALA A 18 24.89 14.57 -8.95
N ALA A 19 24.29 14.10 -10.06
CA ALA A 19 24.36 14.81 -11.34
C ALA A 19 23.31 14.31 -12.33
N GLY A 20 22.32 15.15 -12.65
CA GLY A 20 21.66 15.19 -13.94
C GLY A 20 20.32 14.46 -14.04
N HIS A 21 19.27 15.26 -14.24
CA HIS A 21 17.91 15.04 -14.75
C HIS A 21 16.76 15.24 -13.76
N ASP A 22 16.84 16.22 -12.87
CA ASP A 22 15.72 16.63 -11.98
C ASP A 22 14.57 17.40 -12.69
N GLY A 23 14.67 17.65 -13.98
CA GLY A 23 13.74 18.53 -14.72
C GLY A 23 12.37 17.92 -15.07
N HIS A 24 12.17 16.63 -14.85
CA HIS A 24 10.96 15.90 -15.33
C HIS A 24 9.90 15.67 -14.23
N TRP A 25 10.28 15.70 -12.97
CA TRP A 25 9.40 15.38 -11.84
C TRP A 25 8.88 16.66 -11.18
N GLN A 26 7.55 16.75 -11.03
CA GLN A 26 6.88 17.87 -10.38
C GLN A 26 6.02 17.42 -9.21
N ASP A 27 5.98 18.23 -8.15
CA ASP A 27 5.09 18.01 -7.02
C ASP A 27 3.62 18.09 -7.48
N ASP A 28 2.78 17.25 -6.90
CA ASP A 28 1.34 17.24 -7.12
C ASP A 28 0.65 18.07 -6.03
N PRO A 29 -0.07 19.13 -6.36
CA PRO A 29 -0.72 19.99 -5.37
C PRO A 29 -1.97 19.37 -4.74
N LEU A 30 -2.39 18.17 -5.15
CA LEU A 30 -3.57 17.42 -4.65
C LEU A 30 -4.88 18.24 -4.65
N ARG A 31 -5.03 19.23 -5.53
CA ARG A 31 -6.16 20.19 -5.52
C ARG A 31 -7.51 19.56 -5.87
N ASP A 32 -7.51 18.39 -6.46
CA ASP A 32 -8.69 17.62 -6.83
C ASP A 32 -9.15 16.67 -5.72
N PHE A 33 -8.51 16.72 -4.55
CA PHE A 33 -8.91 16.07 -3.33
C PHE A 33 -9.29 17.10 -2.28
N ASP A 34 -10.35 16.82 -1.52
CA ASP A 34 -10.74 17.58 -0.34
C ASP A 34 -9.86 17.19 0.84
N ALA A 35 -9.05 18.12 1.34
CA ALA A 35 -8.18 17.89 2.48
C ALA A 35 -8.96 18.06 3.79
N ARG A 36 -9.32 16.95 4.42
CA ARG A 36 -10.11 16.90 5.66
C ARG A 36 -9.23 16.51 6.85
N GLU A 37 -9.53 17.06 8.02
CA GLU A 37 -8.99 16.56 9.27
C GLU A 37 -9.99 15.58 9.89
N ILE A 38 -9.64 14.29 9.94
CA ILE A 38 -10.49 13.23 10.46
C ILE A 38 -9.91 12.74 11.78
N ALA A 39 -10.71 12.78 12.84
CA ALA A 39 -10.31 12.29 14.16
C ALA A 39 -10.88 10.88 14.40
N VAL A 40 -10.02 9.95 14.80
CA VAL A 40 -10.40 8.63 15.31
C VAL A 40 -9.87 8.51 16.73
N ASP A 41 -10.76 8.22 17.68
CA ASP A 41 -10.45 8.11 19.12
C ASP A 41 -9.69 9.35 19.65
N GLY A 42 -10.07 10.53 19.15
CA GLY A 42 -9.46 11.81 19.51
C GLY A 42 -8.11 12.12 18.84
N ILE A 43 -7.61 11.26 17.98
CA ILE A 43 -6.36 11.47 17.24
C ILE A 43 -6.69 11.98 15.84
N PRO A 44 -6.45 13.26 15.53
CA PRO A 44 -6.71 13.82 14.21
C PRO A 44 -5.59 13.47 13.24
N LYS A 45 -5.95 13.16 11.99
CA LYS A 45 -5.01 13.09 10.85
C LYS A 45 -5.62 13.74 9.63
N ARG A 46 -4.76 14.31 8.80
CA ARG A 46 -5.18 14.78 7.47
C ARG A 46 -5.49 13.61 6.57
N VAL A 47 -6.63 13.68 5.87
CA VAL A 47 -7.07 12.70 4.89
C VAL A 47 -7.52 13.44 3.64
N TYR A 48 -7.02 13.06 2.50
CA TYR A 48 -7.45 13.58 1.21
C TYR A 48 -8.58 12.70 0.67
N VAL A 49 -9.75 13.30 0.48
CA VAL A 49 -10.98 12.58 0.09
C VAL A 49 -11.44 13.07 -1.28
N SER A 50 -11.79 12.16 -2.17
CA SER A 50 -12.35 12.52 -3.49
C SER A 50 -13.08 11.33 -4.12
N GLY A 51 -14.15 11.60 -4.86
CA GLY A 51 -14.90 10.60 -5.63
C GLY A 51 -16.31 10.37 -5.12
N GLN A 52 -16.95 9.34 -5.66
CA GLN A 52 -18.30 8.88 -5.30
C GLN A 52 -18.32 7.35 -5.38
N GLY A 53 -19.20 6.71 -4.62
CA GLY A 53 -19.33 5.26 -4.50
C GLY A 53 -18.65 4.69 -3.25
N PRO A 54 -18.48 3.37 -3.16
CA PRO A 54 -17.91 2.72 -1.97
C PRO A 54 -16.53 3.27 -1.59
N GLY A 55 -16.25 3.33 -0.29
CA GLY A 55 -14.99 3.86 0.24
C GLY A 55 -13.80 2.94 -0.05
N VAL A 56 -12.67 3.51 -0.45
CA VAL A 56 -11.38 2.82 -0.58
C VAL A 56 -10.30 3.64 0.10
N ILE A 57 -9.62 3.04 1.09
CA ILE A 57 -8.50 3.68 1.78
C ILE A 57 -7.22 3.35 1.01
N VAL A 58 -6.57 4.37 0.47
CA VAL A 58 -5.29 4.27 -0.25
C VAL A 58 -4.18 4.76 0.66
N MET A 59 -3.38 3.83 1.16
CA MET A 59 -2.26 4.12 2.07
C MET A 59 -0.96 4.20 1.27
N SER A 60 -0.30 5.36 1.36
CA SER A 60 0.92 5.62 0.60
C SER A 60 2.08 4.72 1.02
N GLU A 61 2.98 4.48 0.09
CA GLU A 61 4.31 3.95 0.35
C GLU A 61 5.26 5.04 0.87
N MET A 62 6.47 4.66 1.28
CA MET A 62 7.53 5.62 1.56
C MET A 62 7.97 6.35 0.29
N PRO A 63 8.26 7.65 0.37
CA PRO A 63 8.29 8.49 1.59
C PRO A 63 7.00 9.26 1.87
N GLY A 64 5.85 8.92 1.27
CA GLY A 64 4.58 9.59 1.52
C GLY A 64 3.66 9.64 0.31
N ILE A 65 2.68 10.53 0.33
CA ILE A 65 1.76 10.75 -0.79
C ILE A 65 2.53 11.44 -1.91
N SER A 66 3.09 10.65 -2.82
CA SER A 66 3.80 11.13 -4.01
C SER A 66 2.83 11.42 -5.17
N PRO A 67 3.28 12.09 -6.25
CA PRO A 67 2.50 12.22 -7.48
C PRO A 67 2.04 10.87 -8.05
N ASP A 68 2.84 9.81 -7.91
CA ASP A 68 2.49 8.46 -8.37
C ASP A 68 1.40 7.83 -7.49
N VAL A 69 1.46 8.03 -6.16
CA VAL A 69 0.40 7.61 -5.24
C VAL A 69 -0.89 8.36 -5.54
N ALA A 70 -0.82 9.67 -5.77
CA ALA A 70 -1.98 10.48 -6.15
C ALA A 70 -2.57 10.04 -7.50
N ARG A 71 -1.72 9.68 -8.47
CA ARG A 71 -2.14 9.10 -9.76
C ARG A 71 -2.90 7.79 -9.54
N PHE A 72 -2.38 6.87 -8.72
CA PHE A 72 -3.07 5.63 -8.39
C PHE A 72 -4.42 5.91 -7.71
N ALA A 73 -4.48 6.83 -6.75
CA ALA A 73 -5.71 7.24 -6.10
C ALA A 73 -6.76 7.78 -7.09
N ARG A 74 -6.32 8.53 -8.13
CA ARG A 74 -7.20 8.99 -9.21
C ARG A 74 -7.75 7.84 -10.06
N TRP A 75 -6.97 6.79 -10.32
CA TRP A 75 -7.48 5.60 -10.99
C TRP A 75 -8.53 4.87 -10.14
N VAL A 76 -8.30 4.74 -8.83
CA VAL A 76 -9.31 4.19 -7.92
C VAL A 76 -10.59 5.04 -7.97
N ARG A 77 -10.47 6.36 -7.87
CA ARG A 77 -11.61 7.30 -8.01
C ARG A 77 -12.32 7.14 -9.35
N GLY A 78 -11.56 7.07 -10.44
CA GLY A 78 -12.09 6.86 -11.80
C GLY A 78 -12.77 5.51 -11.98
N GLY A 79 -12.45 4.53 -11.15
CA GLY A 79 -13.13 3.23 -11.07
C GLY A 79 -14.49 3.27 -10.36
N GLY A 80 -14.95 4.45 -9.91
CA GLY A 80 -16.25 4.65 -9.27
C GLY A 80 -16.23 4.59 -7.75
N PHE A 81 -15.07 4.81 -7.12
CA PHE A 81 -14.90 4.74 -5.67
C PHE A 81 -14.71 6.12 -5.04
N THR A 82 -15.04 6.24 -3.77
CA THR A 82 -14.61 7.36 -2.94
C THR A 82 -13.28 7.00 -2.30
N VAL A 83 -12.23 7.73 -2.66
CA VAL A 83 -10.89 7.53 -2.13
C VAL A 83 -10.71 8.28 -0.81
N TYR A 84 -10.14 7.60 0.19
CA TYR A 84 -9.62 8.18 1.43
C TYR A 84 -8.12 7.93 1.47
N MET A 85 -7.32 8.98 1.32
CA MET A 85 -5.86 8.89 1.28
C MET A 85 -5.26 9.59 2.51
N PRO A 86 -4.96 8.85 3.60
CA PRO A 86 -4.45 9.44 4.84
C PRO A 86 -3.00 9.88 4.70
N SER A 87 -2.66 11.07 5.19
CA SER A 87 -1.31 11.55 5.35
C SER A 87 -0.66 10.91 6.57
N LEU A 88 0.13 9.87 6.36
CA LEU A 88 0.77 9.10 7.43
C LEU A 88 2.22 9.54 7.68
N PHE A 89 2.92 9.99 6.67
CA PHE A 89 4.33 10.41 6.74
C PHE A 89 4.73 11.23 5.52
N GLY A 90 5.86 11.93 5.65
CA GLY A 90 6.44 12.72 4.56
C GLY A 90 5.74 14.05 4.30
N ARG A 91 5.94 14.57 3.11
CA ARG A 91 5.33 15.80 2.59
C ARG A 91 4.35 15.43 1.47
N ASP A 92 3.09 15.75 1.69
CA ASP A 92 2.00 15.37 0.79
C ASP A 92 2.17 16.01 -0.60
N GLY A 93 2.03 15.21 -1.64
CA GLY A 93 2.19 15.61 -3.03
C GLY A 93 3.64 15.77 -3.50
N ALA A 94 4.62 15.56 -2.62
CA ALA A 94 6.02 15.77 -2.97
C ALA A 94 6.58 14.65 -3.86
N VAL A 95 7.40 15.03 -4.83
CA VAL A 95 8.25 14.11 -5.58
C VAL A 95 9.23 13.42 -4.62
N PRO A 96 9.31 12.08 -4.63
CA PRO A 96 10.23 11.34 -3.77
C PRO A 96 11.71 11.63 -4.13
N ARG A 97 12.42 12.35 -3.26
CA ARG A 97 13.85 12.63 -3.36
C ARG A 97 14.65 11.77 -2.40
N ALA A 98 15.88 11.40 -2.77
CA ALA A 98 16.69 10.45 -2.03
C ALA A 98 16.91 10.87 -0.57
N GLU A 99 17.45 12.07 -0.32
CA GLU A 99 17.78 12.55 1.04
C GLU A 99 16.53 12.70 1.92
N GLU A 100 15.48 13.35 1.42
CA GLU A 100 14.23 13.55 2.15
C GLU A 100 13.53 12.19 2.44
N GLY A 101 13.53 11.28 1.46
CA GLY A 101 12.93 9.96 1.60
C GLY A 101 13.63 9.09 2.65
N VAL A 102 14.95 9.10 2.69
CA VAL A 102 15.74 8.41 3.73
C VAL A 102 15.43 8.98 5.12
N ALA A 103 15.34 10.31 5.24
CA ALA A 103 15.01 10.95 6.52
C ALA A 103 13.59 10.58 7.01
N VAL A 104 12.61 10.49 6.10
CA VAL A 104 11.24 10.04 6.43
C VAL A 104 11.23 8.59 6.87
N LEU A 105 11.89 7.69 6.13
CA LEU A 105 11.97 6.27 6.45
C LEU A 105 12.60 6.05 7.83
N LYS A 106 13.73 6.72 8.11
CA LYS A 106 14.37 6.66 9.43
C LYS A 106 13.43 7.06 10.57
N ARG A 107 12.68 8.16 10.41
CA ARG A 107 11.68 8.60 11.40
C ARG A 107 10.56 7.60 11.59
N ALA A 108 10.00 7.06 10.51
CA ALA A 108 8.91 6.10 10.58
C ALA A 108 9.33 4.79 11.25
N CYS A 109 10.54 4.27 10.96
CA CYS A 109 11.06 3.05 11.56
C CYS A 109 11.26 3.13 13.09
N ILE A 110 11.51 4.32 13.64
CA ILE A 110 11.66 4.50 15.09
C ILE A 110 10.37 4.95 15.78
N SER A 111 9.36 5.38 15.05
CA SER A 111 8.10 5.86 15.62
C SER A 111 7.31 4.73 16.27
N ALA A 112 6.89 4.95 17.50
CA ALA A 112 6.01 4.02 18.21
C ALA A 112 4.64 3.85 17.54
N GLU A 113 4.21 4.83 16.76
CA GLU A 113 2.93 4.83 16.05
C GLU A 113 2.81 3.67 15.05
N PHE A 114 3.93 3.33 14.39
CA PHE A 114 3.96 2.31 13.34
C PHE A 114 4.36 0.92 13.86
N ARG A 115 4.78 0.79 15.11
CA ARG A 115 5.20 -0.49 15.68
C ARG A 115 4.05 -1.18 16.41
N ALA A 116 3.90 -2.49 16.17
CA ALA A 116 3.09 -3.33 17.01
C ALA A 116 3.64 -3.35 18.45
N LEU A 117 2.77 -3.22 19.43
CA LEU A 117 3.13 -3.19 20.85
C LEU A 117 3.61 -4.57 21.31
N GLY A 118 4.93 -4.82 21.19
CA GLY A 118 5.57 -6.05 21.66
C GLY A 118 5.07 -7.33 21.00
N GLY A 119 4.56 -7.24 19.76
CA GLY A 119 4.03 -8.38 19.01
C GLY A 119 2.67 -8.91 19.53
N LYS A 120 2.00 -8.18 20.41
CA LYS A 120 0.74 -8.62 21.06
C LYS A 120 -0.51 -7.92 20.52
N ALA A 121 -0.37 -6.81 19.80
CA ALA A 121 -1.48 -6.06 19.25
C ALA A 121 -1.05 -5.23 18.04
N SER A 122 -2.01 -4.88 17.18
CA SER A 122 -1.81 -3.97 16.04
C SER A 122 -1.23 -2.63 16.49
N SER A 123 -0.41 -2.02 15.61
CA SER A 123 0.15 -0.70 15.84
C SER A 123 -0.95 0.37 16.02
N PRO A 124 -0.68 1.48 16.71
CA PRO A 124 -1.64 2.58 16.87
C PRO A 124 -2.18 3.09 15.53
N VAL A 125 -1.33 3.17 14.49
CA VAL A 125 -1.79 3.57 13.16
C VAL A 125 -2.77 2.56 12.55
N SER A 126 -2.56 1.26 12.74
CA SER A 126 -3.52 0.24 12.27
C SER A 126 -4.87 0.35 12.95
N GLN A 127 -4.89 0.68 14.25
CA GLN A 127 -6.13 0.93 14.98
C GLN A 127 -6.84 2.19 14.46
N TRP A 128 -6.09 3.26 14.21
CA TRP A 128 -6.62 4.49 13.62
C TRP A 128 -7.22 4.24 12.23
N LEU A 129 -6.53 3.46 11.38
CA LEU A 129 -6.99 3.10 10.04
C LEU A 129 -8.29 2.27 10.07
N ARG A 130 -8.47 1.38 11.05
CA ARG A 130 -9.74 0.68 11.27
C ARG A 130 -10.88 1.66 11.59
N GLY A 131 -10.60 2.68 12.42
CA GLY A 131 -11.57 3.75 12.67
C GLY A 131 -11.91 4.55 11.43
N LEU A 132 -10.91 4.85 10.59
CA LEU A 132 -11.14 5.48 9.29
C LEU A 132 -12.03 4.62 8.37
N ALA A 133 -11.86 3.29 8.40
CA ALA A 133 -12.71 2.38 7.62
C ALA A 133 -14.17 2.44 8.05
N ARG A 134 -14.45 2.51 9.36
CA ARG A 134 -15.83 2.72 9.87
C ARG A 134 -16.43 4.05 9.41
N ILE A 135 -15.63 5.12 9.44
CA ILE A 135 -16.06 6.44 8.98
C ILE A 135 -16.36 6.42 7.48
N ALA A 136 -15.44 5.86 6.68
CA ALA A 136 -15.62 5.74 5.23
C ALA A 136 -16.88 4.92 4.88
N LEU A 137 -17.15 3.82 5.58
CA LEU A 137 -18.38 3.04 5.39
C LEU A 137 -19.63 3.85 5.74
N ALA A 138 -19.60 4.59 6.85
CA ALA A 138 -20.73 5.41 7.27
C ALA A 138 -21.03 6.55 6.29
N GLU A 139 -20.00 7.16 5.69
CA GLU A 139 -20.15 8.26 4.75
C GLU A 139 -20.54 7.77 3.33
N CYS A 140 -19.97 6.65 2.88
CA CYS A 140 -20.15 6.15 1.51
C CYS A 140 -21.29 5.14 1.38
N GLY A 141 -21.63 4.45 2.46
CA GLY A 141 -22.55 3.31 2.41
C GLY A 141 -21.94 2.09 1.69
N GLY A 142 -22.80 1.22 1.17
CA GLY A 142 -22.41 0.00 0.46
C GLY A 142 -22.18 -1.19 1.41
N PRO A 143 -21.62 -2.31 0.91
CA PRO A 143 -21.42 -3.51 1.71
C PRO A 143 -20.20 -3.41 2.65
N GLY A 144 -19.24 -2.53 2.32
CA GLY A 144 -18.00 -2.36 3.06
C GLY A 144 -17.04 -1.42 2.34
N VAL A 145 -15.79 -1.43 2.77
CA VAL A 145 -14.69 -0.60 2.22
C VAL A 145 -13.54 -1.46 1.73
N GLY A 146 -12.75 -0.90 0.80
CA GLY A 146 -11.46 -1.46 0.39
C GLY A 146 -10.30 -0.79 1.10
N ALA A 147 -9.15 -1.47 1.15
CA ALA A 147 -7.89 -0.87 1.55
C ALA A 147 -6.76 -1.34 0.65
N VAL A 148 -5.97 -0.41 0.15
CA VAL A 148 -4.75 -0.67 -0.60
C VAL A 148 -3.59 -0.13 0.21
N GLY A 149 -2.74 -1.03 0.70
CA GLY A 149 -1.49 -0.67 1.38
C GLY A 149 -0.30 -0.97 0.48
N MET A 150 0.70 -0.09 0.50
CA MET A 150 1.88 -0.17 -0.37
C MET A 150 3.17 -0.12 0.46
N CYS A 151 4.13 -0.98 0.16
CA CYS A 151 5.44 -1.00 0.81
C CYS A 151 5.31 -1.09 2.34
N PHE A 152 5.74 -0.06 3.06
CA PHE A 152 5.66 0.08 4.50
C PHE A 152 4.23 -0.10 5.04
N THR A 153 3.22 0.41 4.34
CA THR A 153 1.81 0.30 4.72
C THR A 153 1.14 -0.97 4.20
N GLY A 154 1.84 -1.77 3.38
CA GLY A 154 1.28 -2.95 2.75
C GLY A 154 0.64 -3.92 3.74
N ASN A 155 1.30 -4.17 4.88
CA ASN A 155 0.76 -5.06 5.90
C ASN A 155 -0.44 -4.46 6.68
N PHE A 156 -0.60 -3.13 6.70
CA PHE A 156 -1.74 -2.52 7.41
C PHE A 156 -3.08 -2.90 6.79
N ALA A 157 -3.14 -3.10 5.46
CA ALA A 157 -4.34 -3.60 4.81
C ALA A 157 -4.76 -4.99 5.35
N LEU A 158 -3.81 -5.86 5.72
CA LEU A 158 -4.12 -7.13 6.37
C LEU A 158 -4.63 -6.94 7.80
N THR A 159 -3.95 -6.13 8.62
CA THR A 159 -4.36 -5.89 10.01
C THR A 159 -5.69 -5.15 10.11
N MET A 160 -6.06 -4.38 9.08
CA MET A 160 -7.37 -3.76 8.97
C MET A 160 -8.50 -4.77 8.78
N MET A 161 -8.22 -6.03 8.37
CA MET A 161 -9.22 -7.10 8.31
C MET A 161 -9.84 -7.46 9.66
N LEU A 162 -9.28 -7.00 10.77
CA LEU A 162 -9.93 -7.08 12.09
C LEU A 162 -11.13 -6.13 12.24
N GLU A 163 -11.32 -5.21 11.29
CA GLU A 163 -12.47 -4.32 11.20
C GLU A 163 -13.52 -4.92 10.24
N PRO A 164 -14.76 -5.21 10.71
CA PRO A 164 -15.80 -5.79 9.86
C PRO A 164 -16.13 -4.98 8.61
N ALA A 165 -15.95 -3.68 8.63
CA ALA A 165 -16.16 -2.82 7.47
C ALA A 165 -15.24 -3.13 6.29
N LEU A 166 -14.05 -3.71 6.53
CA LEU A 166 -13.09 -3.98 5.46
C LEU A 166 -13.38 -5.31 4.74
N LEU A 167 -13.62 -5.25 3.42
CA LEU A 167 -13.94 -6.41 2.58
C LEU A 167 -12.92 -6.69 1.48
N ALA A 168 -12.13 -5.70 1.08
CA ALA A 168 -11.23 -5.81 -0.07
C ALA A 168 -9.80 -5.35 0.31
N PRO A 169 -9.01 -6.21 0.97
CA PRO A 169 -7.62 -5.91 1.32
C PRO A 169 -6.69 -6.17 0.13
N VAL A 170 -5.85 -5.17 -0.21
CA VAL A 170 -4.79 -5.27 -1.21
C VAL A 170 -3.45 -4.92 -0.57
N LEU A 171 -2.48 -5.84 -0.68
CA LEU A 171 -1.12 -5.71 -0.18
C LEU A 171 -0.16 -5.55 -1.36
N SER A 172 0.17 -4.32 -1.73
CA SER A 172 1.19 -4.08 -2.75
C SER A 172 2.57 -4.05 -2.09
N GLN A 173 3.46 -4.94 -2.51
CA GLN A 173 4.85 -5.10 -2.01
C GLN A 173 5.02 -4.86 -0.48
N PRO A 174 4.31 -5.61 0.39
CA PRO A 174 4.36 -5.39 1.84
C PRO A 174 5.78 -5.63 2.39
N SER A 175 6.39 -4.61 3.01
CA SER A 175 7.81 -4.60 3.35
C SER A 175 8.10 -4.79 4.84
N LEU A 176 7.11 -4.68 5.71
CA LEU A 176 7.33 -4.85 7.15
C LEU A 176 7.21 -6.32 7.62
N PRO A 177 8.02 -6.72 8.59
CA PRO A 177 9.17 -6.02 9.17
C PRO A 177 10.38 -6.05 8.23
N LEU A 178 11.12 -4.95 8.12
CA LEU A 178 12.19 -4.76 7.13
C LEU A 178 13.37 -5.73 7.30
N ASP A 179 13.67 -6.11 8.54
CA ASP A 179 14.82 -6.92 8.92
C ASP A 179 14.53 -8.43 8.99
N GLN A 180 13.29 -8.85 8.75
CA GLN A 180 12.85 -10.24 8.82
C GLN A 180 12.02 -10.61 7.59
N PRO A 181 12.64 -10.98 6.47
CA PRO A 181 11.93 -11.19 5.19
C PRO A 181 10.78 -12.19 5.24
N GLY A 182 10.89 -13.22 6.08
CA GLY A 182 9.86 -14.26 6.25
C GLY A 182 8.87 -14.00 7.40
N ALA A 183 9.01 -12.90 8.15
CA ALA A 183 8.06 -12.56 9.21
C ALA A 183 6.89 -11.74 8.69
N LEU A 184 5.78 -11.75 9.42
CA LEU A 184 4.60 -10.90 9.16
C LEU A 184 4.44 -9.92 10.33
N GLU A 185 4.12 -8.65 10.01
CA GLU A 185 3.90 -7.60 11.02
C GLU A 185 2.45 -7.67 11.56
N ILE A 186 2.14 -8.81 12.17
CA ILE A 186 0.84 -9.08 12.80
C ILE A 186 1.06 -10.10 13.92
N SER A 187 0.33 -9.99 15.02
CA SER A 187 0.41 -10.99 16.08
C SER A 187 -0.24 -12.33 15.66
N ALA A 188 0.17 -13.43 16.29
CA ALA A 188 -0.39 -14.74 15.97
C ALA A 188 -1.90 -14.81 16.22
N ASP A 189 -2.38 -14.16 17.29
CA ASP A 189 -3.80 -14.12 17.63
C ASP A 189 -4.62 -13.31 16.63
N GLU A 190 -4.09 -12.14 16.20
CA GLU A 190 -4.73 -11.32 15.19
C GLU A 190 -4.74 -12.02 13.81
N LEU A 191 -3.65 -12.70 13.46
CA LEU A 191 -3.56 -13.47 12.21
C LEU A 191 -4.58 -14.63 12.20
N ALA A 192 -4.77 -15.31 13.32
CA ALA A 192 -5.78 -16.36 13.46
C ALA A 192 -7.20 -15.79 13.27
N GLN A 193 -7.51 -14.64 13.86
CA GLN A 193 -8.80 -13.96 13.67
C GLN A 193 -9.02 -13.53 12.21
N VAL A 194 -7.99 -12.99 11.56
CA VAL A 194 -8.06 -12.61 10.13
C VAL A 194 -8.34 -13.85 9.29
N ARG A 195 -7.61 -14.94 9.52
CA ARG A 195 -7.81 -16.19 8.78
C ARG A 195 -9.23 -16.74 8.96
N GLU A 196 -9.71 -16.85 10.19
CA GLU A 196 -11.07 -17.29 10.48
C GLU A 196 -12.12 -16.44 9.76
N ARG A 197 -11.93 -15.11 9.76
CA ARG A 197 -12.82 -14.19 9.07
C ARG A 197 -12.79 -14.40 7.55
N LEU A 198 -11.61 -14.55 6.94
CA LEU A 198 -11.48 -14.79 5.50
C LEU A 198 -12.21 -16.08 5.08
N GLU A 199 -12.12 -17.13 5.91
CA GLU A 199 -12.82 -18.40 5.66
C GLU A 199 -14.34 -18.26 5.81
N ARG A 200 -14.81 -17.66 6.91
CA ARG A 200 -16.22 -17.52 7.25
C ARG A 200 -16.99 -16.63 6.27
N GLU A 201 -16.37 -15.54 5.78
CA GLU A 201 -17.02 -14.54 4.94
C GLU A 201 -16.66 -14.69 3.44
N ASP A 202 -15.97 -15.78 3.08
CA ASP A 202 -15.48 -16.03 1.72
C ASP A 202 -14.69 -14.86 1.12
N LEU A 203 -13.80 -14.28 1.93
CA LEU A 203 -12.94 -13.18 1.51
C LEU A 203 -11.56 -13.69 1.10
N THR A 204 -10.86 -12.86 0.32
CA THR A 204 -9.49 -13.11 -0.11
C THR A 204 -8.65 -11.85 0.06
N VAL A 205 -7.33 -12.03 0.15
CA VAL A 205 -6.33 -10.97 0.17
C VAL A 205 -5.60 -10.98 -1.17
N LEU A 206 -5.63 -9.88 -1.91
CA LEU A 206 -4.84 -9.72 -3.12
C LEU A 206 -3.48 -9.14 -2.78
N ALA A 207 -2.39 -9.74 -3.24
CA ALA A 207 -1.04 -9.27 -2.98
C ALA A 207 -0.19 -9.22 -4.25
N LEU A 208 0.65 -8.19 -4.36
CA LEU A 208 1.48 -7.90 -5.54
C LEU A 208 2.93 -7.66 -5.13
N ARG A 209 3.90 -8.14 -5.92
CA ARG A 209 5.31 -7.79 -5.82
C ARG A 209 6.04 -8.01 -7.13
N PHE A 210 7.21 -7.43 -7.28
CA PHE A 210 8.18 -7.85 -8.31
C PHE A 210 8.99 -9.06 -7.83
N ASP A 211 9.50 -9.86 -8.78
CA ASP A 211 10.22 -11.09 -8.46
C ASP A 211 11.55 -10.82 -7.74
N GLY A 212 12.34 -9.87 -8.21
CA GLY A 212 13.62 -9.46 -7.61
C GLY A 212 13.51 -8.40 -6.52
N ASP A 213 12.31 -8.09 -6.00
CA ASP A 213 12.12 -7.10 -4.96
C ASP A 213 12.93 -7.44 -3.71
N ARG A 214 13.83 -6.53 -3.31
CA ARG A 214 14.74 -6.71 -2.17
C ARG A 214 14.09 -6.47 -0.81
N TYR A 215 12.96 -5.76 -0.77
CA TYR A 215 12.23 -5.37 0.45
C TYR A 215 11.00 -6.25 0.70
N CYS A 216 10.32 -6.68 -0.37
CA CYS A 216 9.27 -7.66 -0.33
C CYS A 216 9.70 -8.95 -1.03
N ARG A 217 10.53 -9.73 -0.37
CA ARG A 217 11.12 -10.95 -0.91
C ARG A 217 10.12 -12.10 -1.03
N ALA A 218 10.51 -13.16 -1.75
CA ALA A 218 9.71 -14.37 -1.92
C ALA A 218 9.32 -15.02 -0.59
N GLU A 219 10.20 -14.96 0.43
CA GLU A 219 9.95 -15.49 1.77
C GLU A 219 8.75 -14.80 2.45
N ARG A 220 8.53 -13.51 2.19
CA ARG A 220 7.35 -12.78 2.69
C ARG A 220 6.07 -13.36 2.11
N PHE A 221 6.02 -13.58 0.80
CA PHE A 221 4.87 -14.17 0.13
C PHE A 221 4.66 -15.64 0.53
N ALA A 222 5.75 -16.38 0.74
CA ALA A 222 5.67 -17.73 1.27
C ALA A 222 5.04 -17.76 2.69
N ALA A 223 5.42 -16.80 3.55
CA ALA A 223 4.85 -16.66 4.88
C ALA A 223 3.35 -16.32 4.85
N TYR A 224 2.92 -15.38 3.99
CA TYR A 224 1.50 -15.08 3.80
C TYR A 224 0.73 -16.30 3.27
N ARG A 225 1.28 -17.02 2.30
CA ARG A 225 0.66 -18.24 1.75
C ARG A 225 0.54 -19.34 2.81
N ALA A 226 1.57 -19.54 3.62
CA ALA A 226 1.52 -20.50 4.73
C ALA A 226 0.46 -20.12 5.77
N ALA A 227 0.29 -18.83 6.04
CA ALA A 227 -0.65 -18.32 7.03
C ALA A 227 -2.10 -18.31 6.54
N LEU A 228 -2.36 -17.95 5.28
CA LEU A 228 -3.70 -17.65 4.76
C LEU A 228 -4.20 -18.68 3.73
N GLY A 229 -3.33 -19.62 3.29
CA GLY A 229 -3.69 -20.68 2.32
C GLY A 229 -4.22 -20.10 1.01
N GLU A 230 -5.30 -20.68 0.51
CA GLU A 230 -5.96 -20.27 -0.75
C GLU A 230 -6.63 -18.90 -0.68
N ARG A 231 -6.77 -18.33 0.52
CA ARG A 231 -7.27 -16.96 0.71
C ARG A 231 -6.24 -15.90 0.36
N PHE A 232 -4.98 -16.28 0.12
CA PHE A 232 -3.90 -15.40 -0.32
C PHE A 232 -3.70 -15.49 -1.83
N VAL A 233 -4.20 -14.52 -2.57
CA VAL A 233 -4.09 -14.41 -4.04
C VAL A 233 -2.85 -13.58 -4.37
N ALA A 234 -1.78 -14.24 -4.82
CA ALA A 234 -0.50 -13.60 -5.10
C ALA A 234 -0.31 -13.31 -6.60
N ARG A 235 0.25 -12.14 -6.90
CA ARG A 235 0.75 -11.78 -8.22
C ARG A 235 2.22 -11.39 -8.10
N VAL A 236 3.06 -12.11 -8.81
CA VAL A 236 4.51 -11.84 -8.90
C VAL A 236 4.80 -11.40 -10.32
N LEU A 237 5.32 -10.18 -10.46
CA LEU A 237 5.62 -9.59 -11.76
C LEU A 237 7.12 -9.75 -12.06
N PRO A 238 7.50 -9.96 -13.33
CA PRO A 238 8.92 -9.97 -13.71
C PRO A 238 9.52 -8.56 -13.54
N ASP A 239 10.76 -8.49 -13.11
CA ASP A 239 11.48 -7.22 -12.92
C ASP A 239 11.55 -6.37 -14.19
N ALA A 240 11.62 -7.02 -15.35
CA ALA A 240 11.63 -6.36 -16.66
C ALA A 240 10.35 -5.58 -16.99
N ALA A 241 9.25 -5.82 -16.23
CA ALA A 241 8.00 -5.10 -16.40
C ALA A 241 7.97 -3.76 -15.63
N ALA A 242 9.00 -3.48 -14.83
CA ALA A 242 9.08 -2.24 -14.06
C ALA A 242 9.43 -1.05 -14.95
N ASN A 243 8.90 0.14 -14.61
CA ASN A 243 9.35 1.40 -15.18
C ASN A 243 10.87 1.55 -14.96
N PRO A 244 11.67 1.66 -16.04
CA PRO A 244 13.13 1.76 -15.95
C PRO A 244 13.61 3.13 -15.45
N GLU A 245 12.72 4.13 -15.44
CA GLU A 245 13.01 5.51 -15.03
C GLU A 245 12.09 5.95 -13.87
N PRO A 246 12.21 5.33 -12.66
CA PRO A 246 11.40 5.73 -11.52
C PRO A 246 11.91 7.05 -10.91
N PRO A 247 11.13 7.72 -10.04
CA PRO A 247 11.56 8.90 -9.30
C PRO A 247 12.87 8.70 -8.53
N PRO A 248 13.64 9.78 -8.24
CA PRO A 248 14.98 9.69 -7.68
C PRO A 248 15.12 8.81 -6.42
N PHE A 249 14.17 8.88 -5.49
CA PHE A 249 14.20 8.02 -4.29
C PHE A 249 14.18 6.52 -4.65
N PHE A 250 13.33 6.12 -5.59
CA PHE A 250 13.23 4.72 -6.01
C PHE A 250 14.41 4.28 -6.85
N ARG A 251 14.95 5.18 -7.68
CA ARG A 251 16.15 4.89 -8.49
C ARG A 251 17.41 4.77 -7.62
N ASP A 252 17.61 5.71 -6.69
CA ASP A 252 18.90 5.90 -6.01
C ASP A 252 18.95 5.19 -4.64
N VAL A 253 17.80 5.04 -3.94
CA VAL A 253 17.74 4.46 -2.59
C VAL A 253 17.18 3.04 -2.60
N ILE A 254 16.07 2.82 -3.30
CA ILE A 254 15.44 1.49 -3.34
C ILE A 254 16.20 0.57 -4.31
N ALA A 255 16.67 1.10 -5.43
CA ALA A 255 17.58 0.49 -6.39
C ALA A 255 17.20 -0.94 -6.87
N SER A 256 15.91 -1.27 -6.83
CA SER A 256 15.31 -2.50 -7.38
C SER A 256 13.85 -2.25 -7.72
N PRO A 257 13.26 -3.00 -8.67
CA PRO A 257 11.81 -2.97 -8.88
C PRO A 257 11.08 -3.25 -7.57
N HIS A 258 10.14 -2.36 -7.17
CA HIS A 258 9.48 -2.43 -5.88
C HIS A 258 8.02 -1.97 -5.96
N SER A 259 7.77 -0.72 -6.34
CA SER A 259 6.48 -0.03 -6.25
C SER A 259 5.54 -0.39 -7.41
N VAL A 260 4.85 -1.52 -7.31
CA VAL A 260 4.06 -2.12 -8.42
C VAL A 260 2.98 -1.19 -8.96
N LEU A 261 2.26 -0.48 -8.08
CA LEU A 261 1.09 0.33 -8.43
C LEU A 261 1.40 1.82 -8.66
N THR A 262 2.65 2.22 -8.44
CA THR A 262 3.06 3.63 -8.37
C THR A 262 4.34 3.89 -9.17
N ALA A 263 5.48 4.06 -8.53
CA ALA A 263 6.73 4.51 -9.14
C ALA A 263 7.25 3.58 -10.26
N HIS A 264 7.09 2.27 -10.13
CA HIS A 264 7.54 1.29 -11.13
C HIS A 264 6.41 0.85 -12.09
N LEU A 265 5.22 1.47 -12.03
CA LEU A 265 4.14 1.16 -12.95
C LEU A 265 4.39 1.80 -14.32
N VAL A 266 4.27 0.98 -15.37
CA VAL A 266 4.26 1.40 -16.78
C VAL A 266 2.80 1.46 -17.25
N ASP A 267 2.27 2.66 -17.48
CA ASP A 267 0.87 2.87 -17.89
C ASP A 267 0.74 2.84 -19.42
N ARG A 268 0.94 1.65 -20.03
CA ARG A 268 0.70 1.38 -21.44
C ARG A 268 -0.09 0.09 -21.60
N ASP A 269 -0.85 -0.01 -22.69
CA ASP A 269 -1.59 -1.23 -23.02
C ASP A 269 -0.64 -2.42 -23.18
N GLY A 270 -1.03 -3.56 -22.61
CA GLY A 270 -0.25 -4.80 -22.65
C GLY A 270 0.86 -4.89 -21.59
N GLU A 271 1.14 -3.86 -20.83
CA GLU A 271 2.17 -3.89 -19.78
C GLU A 271 1.69 -4.65 -18.54
N PRO A 272 2.51 -5.55 -17.98
CA PRO A 272 2.12 -6.36 -16.83
C PRO A 272 1.75 -5.54 -15.57
N THR A 273 2.44 -4.43 -15.33
CA THR A 273 2.14 -3.55 -14.19
C THR A 273 0.81 -2.82 -14.34
N ARG A 274 0.44 -2.45 -15.57
CA ARG A 274 -0.90 -1.90 -15.86
C ARG A 274 -1.97 -2.97 -15.65
N ALA A 275 -1.76 -4.18 -16.14
CA ALA A 275 -2.68 -5.29 -15.93
C ALA A 275 -2.86 -5.58 -14.42
N ALA A 276 -1.79 -5.52 -13.63
CA ALA A 276 -1.86 -5.67 -12.18
C ALA A 276 -2.68 -4.56 -11.50
N ARG A 277 -2.53 -3.29 -11.96
CA ARG A 277 -3.38 -2.18 -11.50
C ARG A 277 -4.85 -2.45 -11.83
N ASP A 278 -5.14 -2.87 -13.05
CA ASP A 278 -6.51 -3.13 -13.49
C ASP A 278 -7.13 -4.29 -12.72
N GLU A 279 -6.35 -5.34 -12.40
CA GLU A 279 -6.79 -6.43 -11.52
C GLU A 279 -7.15 -5.93 -10.10
N VAL A 280 -6.37 -4.98 -9.56
CA VAL A 280 -6.71 -4.36 -8.26
C VAL A 280 -8.04 -3.62 -8.34
N LEU A 281 -8.28 -2.82 -9.38
CA LEU A 281 -9.53 -2.09 -9.56
C LEU A 281 -10.72 -3.05 -9.71
N ASP A 282 -10.55 -4.14 -10.44
CA ASP A 282 -11.58 -5.17 -10.62
C ASP A 282 -11.81 -5.96 -9.33
N PHE A 283 -10.76 -6.26 -8.54
CA PHE A 283 -10.90 -6.88 -7.24
C PHE A 283 -11.73 -6.00 -6.29
N LEU A 284 -11.42 -4.70 -6.22
CA LEU A 284 -12.20 -3.74 -5.44
C LEU A 284 -13.66 -3.71 -5.92
N ARG A 285 -13.89 -3.69 -7.23
CA ARG A 285 -15.25 -3.65 -7.80
C ARG A 285 -16.06 -4.89 -7.43
N ARG A 286 -15.53 -6.08 -7.62
CA ARG A 286 -16.20 -7.34 -7.26
C ARG A 286 -16.57 -7.44 -5.78
N ARG A 287 -15.76 -6.85 -4.89
CA ARG A 287 -15.98 -6.91 -3.44
C ARG A 287 -16.89 -5.83 -2.89
N LEU A 288 -16.95 -4.66 -3.55
CA LEU A 288 -17.60 -3.48 -3.01
C LEU A 288 -18.89 -3.08 -3.76
N TYR A 289 -19.19 -3.71 -4.92
CA TYR A 289 -20.45 -3.58 -5.61
C TYR A 289 -21.18 -4.92 -5.61
N ARG A 290 -22.40 -4.95 -5.08
CA ARG A 290 -23.20 -6.18 -4.92
C ARG A 290 -23.64 -6.84 -6.25
N ASP A 291 -23.64 -6.08 -7.35
CA ASP A 291 -24.17 -6.49 -8.66
C ASP A 291 -23.15 -6.31 -9.80
N ALA A 292 -21.84 -6.35 -9.51
CA ALA A 292 -20.85 -6.33 -10.58
C ALA A 292 -20.91 -7.67 -11.33
N PRO A 293 -21.31 -7.70 -12.64
CA PRO A 293 -21.27 -8.95 -13.40
C PRO A 293 -19.84 -9.47 -13.46
N ASP A 294 -19.68 -10.80 -13.36
CA ASP A 294 -18.42 -11.50 -13.63
C ASP A 294 -18.04 -11.26 -15.11
N THR A 295 -17.40 -10.13 -15.40
CA THR A 295 -16.79 -9.89 -16.70
C THR A 295 -15.43 -10.56 -16.76
N VAL A 296 -15.44 -11.89 -16.76
CA VAL A 296 -14.37 -12.69 -17.33
C VAL A 296 -14.99 -13.49 -18.46
N GLU A 297 -15.33 -12.86 -19.56
CA GLU A 297 -15.34 -13.58 -20.83
C GLU A 297 -13.89 -13.81 -21.21
N SER A 298 -13.48 -15.06 -21.05
CA SER A 298 -12.29 -15.63 -21.65
C SER A 298 -12.23 -15.28 -23.13
N ILE A 299 -11.27 -14.47 -23.50
CA ILE A 299 -10.79 -14.46 -24.89
C ILE A 299 -9.83 -15.63 -25.00
N LEU A 300 -10.33 -16.73 -25.57
CA LEU A 300 -9.54 -17.83 -26.10
C LEU A 300 -8.67 -17.34 -27.27
#